data_8cf96200b48dfea9c2fad6abcb49a307
#
_entry.id   8cf96200b48dfea9c2fad6abcb49a307
#
_cell.length_a   1.000
_cell.length_b   1.000
_cell.length_c   1.000
_cell.angle_alpha   90.00
_cell.angle_beta   90.00
_cell.angle_gamma   90.00
#
_symmetry.space_group_name_H-M   'P 1'
#
loop_
_entity.id
_entity.type
_entity.pdbx_description
1 polymer ?
#
loop_
_entity_poly.entity_id
_entity_poly.type
_entity_poly.pdbx_seq_one_letter_code
_entity_poly.pdbx_strand_id
1 'polypeptide(L)'
;MSRTILITGASSGLGEGMAREFAARGDNLALCARRTERLETLRDELAGSYPQVTVSIRALDVNNHDQIFEVFRAFQQEFGSIDRIVVNAGIGKGQPLGTGKFNANRQTAETNFVAALAQMEAAMEIFREQNRGHLVTVSSVTAVRGMPGNVDANAATQVGRAALSAGLHVELKKAKSPNKVTTLYPG
;
A
#
# COMPACT_ATOMS: atom_id res chain seq x y z
N MET A 1 -13.25 19.24 -4.70
CA MET A 1 -13.23 18.03 -5.55
C MET A 1 -12.83 16.87 -4.66
N SER A 2 -13.56 15.75 -4.73
CA SER A 2 -13.19 14.51 -4.04
C SER A 2 -11.89 13.97 -4.63
N ARG A 3 -10.99 13.48 -3.78
CA ARG A 3 -9.74 12.83 -4.21
C ARG A 3 -10.01 11.36 -4.47
N THR A 4 -9.18 10.71 -5.27
CA THR A 4 -9.18 9.26 -5.43
C THR A 4 -8.00 8.66 -4.68
N ILE A 5 -8.29 7.73 -3.77
CA ILE A 5 -7.29 7.07 -2.91
C ILE A 5 -7.25 5.58 -3.25
N LEU A 6 -6.11 5.09 -3.73
CA LEU A 6 -5.87 3.66 -3.92
C LEU A 6 -5.21 3.07 -2.67
N ILE A 7 -5.75 1.95 -2.16
CA ILE A 7 -5.24 1.28 -0.95
C ILE A 7 -5.04 -0.21 -1.25
N THR A 8 -3.80 -0.69 -1.10
CA THR A 8 -3.50 -2.12 -1.18
C THR A 8 -3.65 -2.80 0.18
N GLY A 9 -4.06 -4.07 0.18
CA GLY A 9 -4.32 -4.79 1.42
C GLY A 9 -5.52 -4.25 2.19
N ALA A 10 -6.52 -3.71 1.49
CA ALA A 10 -7.68 -3.04 2.09
C ALA A 10 -8.72 -3.97 2.73
N SER A 11 -8.54 -5.29 2.64
CA SER A 11 -9.51 -6.27 3.15
C SER A 11 -9.47 -6.51 4.66
N SER A 12 -8.59 -5.85 5.41
CA SER A 12 -8.48 -5.97 6.87
C SER A 12 -7.52 -4.95 7.49
N GLY A 13 -7.61 -4.77 8.82
CA GLY A 13 -6.65 -4.04 9.62
C GLY A 13 -6.49 -2.57 9.20
N LEU A 14 -5.24 -2.10 9.09
CA LEU A 14 -4.96 -0.70 8.77
C LEU A 14 -5.53 -0.28 7.41
N GLY A 15 -5.46 -1.15 6.39
CA GLY A 15 -5.99 -0.84 5.06
C GLY A 15 -7.50 -0.63 5.07
N GLU A 16 -8.23 -1.49 5.75
CA GLU A 16 -9.68 -1.39 5.95
C GLU A 16 -10.06 -0.15 6.79
N GLY A 17 -9.33 0.11 7.89
CA GLY A 17 -9.54 1.31 8.71
C GLY A 17 -9.29 2.60 7.93
N MET A 18 -8.22 2.67 7.14
CA MET A 18 -7.94 3.82 6.28
C MET A 18 -9.03 4.02 5.23
N ALA A 19 -9.58 2.94 4.64
CA ALA A 19 -10.68 3.05 3.69
C ALA A 19 -11.91 3.74 4.31
N ARG A 20 -12.30 3.34 5.54
CA ARG A 20 -13.41 3.99 6.27
C ARG A 20 -13.14 5.47 6.54
N GLU A 21 -11.94 5.81 6.99
CA GLU A 21 -11.54 7.19 7.28
C GLU A 21 -11.55 8.09 6.02
N PHE A 22 -11.07 7.58 4.89
CA PHE A 22 -11.10 8.35 3.64
C PHE A 22 -12.52 8.49 3.09
N ALA A 23 -13.36 7.45 3.17
CA ALA A 23 -14.77 7.54 2.79
C ALA A 23 -15.52 8.58 3.63
N ALA A 24 -15.30 8.59 4.95
CA ALA A 24 -15.89 9.59 5.85
C ALA A 24 -15.48 11.04 5.51
N ARG A 25 -14.35 11.23 4.85
CA ARG A 25 -13.87 12.53 4.34
C ARG A 25 -14.38 12.87 2.94
N GLY A 26 -15.17 11.99 2.32
CA GLY A 26 -15.71 12.18 0.98
C GLY A 26 -14.72 11.86 -0.15
N ASP A 27 -13.65 11.12 0.13
CA ASP A 27 -12.68 10.68 -0.88
C ASP A 27 -13.20 9.42 -1.60
N ASN A 28 -13.02 9.32 -2.91
CA ASN A 28 -13.28 8.11 -3.69
C ASN A 28 -12.21 7.05 -3.43
N LEU A 29 -12.58 5.79 -3.50
CA LEU A 29 -11.73 4.67 -3.09
C LEU A 29 -11.53 3.65 -4.20
N ALA A 30 -10.27 3.31 -4.46
CA ALA A 30 -9.80 2.21 -5.28
C ALA A 30 -9.16 1.17 -4.33
N LEU A 31 -9.89 0.11 -3.99
CA LEU A 31 -9.47 -0.86 -2.98
C LEU A 31 -9.04 -2.17 -3.62
N CYS A 32 -7.89 -2.71 -3.23
CA CYS A 32 -7.47 -4.02 -3.72
C CYS A 32 -6.88 -4.91 -2.62
N ALA A 33 -7.16 -6.21 -2.75
CA ALA A 33 -6.65 -7.27 -1.89
C ALA A 33 -6.94 -8.65 -2.52
N ARG A 34 -6.40 -9.71 -1.91
CA ARG A 34 -6.66 -11.11 -2.33
C ARG A 34 -8.07 -11.58 -1.98
N ARG A 35 -8.59 -11.12 -0.82
CA ARG A 35 -9.92 -11.54 -0.29
C ARG A 35 -10.99 -10.59 -0.80
N THR A 36 -11.53 -10.90 -1.98
CA THR A 36 -12.52 -10.06 -2.67
C THR A 36 -13.84 -9.99 -1.91
N GLU A 37 -14.27 -11.07 -1.30
CA GLU A 37 -15.50 -11.13 -0.49
C GLU A 37 -15.52 -10.12 0.66
N ARG A 38 -14.35 -9.84 1.24
CA ARG A 38 -14.22 -8.81 2.28
C ARG A 38 -14.23 -7.39 1.70
N LEU A 39 -13.67 -7.22 0.51
CA LEU A 39 -13.74 -5.95 -0.19
C LEU A 39 -15.16 -5.62 -0.63
N GLU A 40 -15.94 -6.62 -1.07
CA GLU A 40 -17.35 -6.47 -1.41
C GLU A 40 -18.15 -6.01 -0.19
N THR A 41 -17.99 -6.68 0.94
CA THR A 41 -18.63 -6.28 2.21
C THR A 41 -18.27 -4.84 2.60
N LEU A 42 -16.98 -4.49 2.53
CA LEU A 42 -16.51 -3.12 2.86
C LEU A 42 -17.07 -2.09 1.87
N ARG A 43 -17.07 -2.39 0.56
CA ARG A 43 -17.65 -1.51 -0.45
C ARG A 43 -19.14 -1.24 -0.16
N ASP A 44 -19.90 -2.27 0.12
CA ASP A 44 -21.36 -2.16 0.32
C ASP A 44 -21.67 -1.38 1.62
N GLU A 45 -20.87 -1.60 2.69
CA GLU A 45 -20.92 -0.79 3.92
C GLU A 45 -20.66 0.70 3.64
N LEU A 46 -19.58 0.98 2.89
CA LEU A 46 -19.18 2.36 2.59
C LEU A 46 -20.14 3.06 1.64
N ALA A 47 -20.67 2.35 0.65
CA ALA A 47 -21.67 2.89 -0.26
C ALA A 47 -22.98 3.23 0.46
N GLY A 48 -23.38 2.42 1.45
CA GLY A 48 -24.55 2.69 2.28
C GLY A 48 -24.35 3.88 3.22
N SER A 49 -23.15 4.03 3.80
CA SER A 49 -22.84 5.09 4.76
C SER A 49 -22.47 6.42 4.10
N TYR A 50 -21.89 6.39 2.90
CA TYR A 50 -21.37 7.55 2.17
C TYR A 50 -21.78 7.50 0.70
N PRO A 51 -23.07 7.72 0.34
CA PRO A 51 -23.57 7.56 -1.02
C PRO A 51 -22.89 8.44 -2.08
N GLN A 52 -22.22 9.52 -1.65
CA GLN A 52 -21.49 10.43 -2.51
C GLN A 52 -20.08 9.93 -2.88
N VAL A 53 -19.61 8.86 -2.23
CA VAL A 53 -18.26 8.28 -2.44
C VAL A 53 -18.35 7.13 -3.44
N THR A 54 -17.53 7.15 -4.47
CA THR A 54 -17.36 6.01 -5.37
C THR A 54 -16.33 5.05 -4.77
N VAL A 55 -16.72 3.78 -4.60
CA VAL A 55 -15.85 2.71 -4.11
C VAL A 55 -15.73 1.63 -5.17
N SER A 56 -14.55 1.50 -5.78
CA SER A 56 -14.22 0.42 -6.72
C SER A 56 -13.27 -0.59 -6.06
N ILE A 57 -13.47 -1.87 -6.38
CA ILE A 57 -12.68 -2.97 -5.80
C ILE A 57 -12.08 -3.86 -6.88
N ARG A 58 -10.87 -4.37 -6.67
CA ARG A 58 -10.23 -5.36 -7.55
C ARG A 58 -9.46 -6.42 -6.76
N ALA A 59 -9.50 -7.66 -7.25
CA ALA A 59 -8.62 -8.70 -6.75
C ALA A 59 -7.16 -8.34 -7.07
N LEU A 60 -6.26 -8.48 -6.09
CA LEU A 60 -4.83 -8.31 -6.29
C LEU A 60 -4.04 -9.19 -5.30
N ASP A 61 -3.22 -10.09 -5.81
CA ASP A 61 -2.10 -10.63 -5.05
C ASP A 61 -0.85 -9.81 -5.39
N VAL A 62 -0.35 -9.07 -4.42
CA VAL A 62 0.84 -8.21 -4.62
C VAL A 62 2.12 -9.02 -4.91
N ASN A 63 2.12 -10.34 -4.71
CA ASN A 63 3.23 -11.21 -5.14
C ASN A 63 3.17 -11.55 -6.65
N ASN A 64 2.07 -11.26 -7.32
CA ASN A 64 2.01 -11.22 -8.78
C ASN A 64 2.33 -9.79 -9.24
N HIS A 65 3.60 -9.54 -9.54
CA HIS A 65 4.10 -8.20 -9.79
C HIS A 65 3.47 -7.58 -11.04
N ASP A 66 3.27 -8.33 -12.11
CA ASP A 66 2.64 -7.83 -13.35
C ASP A 66 1.20 -7.38 -13.08
N GLN A 67 0.46 -8.13 -12.26
CA GLN A 67 -0.91 -7.77 -11.88
C GLN A 67 -0.99 -6.43 -11.12
N ILE A 68 0.07 -6.03 -10.40
CA ILE A 68 0.10 -4.72 -9.73
C ILE A 68 -0.05 -3.60 -10.75
N PHE A 69 0.77 -3.63 -11.80
CA PHE A 69 0.76 -2.60 -12.85
C PHE A 69 -0.59 -2.58 -13.57
N GLU A 70 -1.14 -3.74 -13.92
CA GLU A 70 -2.44 -3.86 -14.56
C GLU A 70 -3.57 -3.28 -13.70
N VAL A 71 -3.65 -3.67 -12.43
CA VAL A 71 -4.70 -3.22 -11.50
C VAL A 71 -4.61 -1.72 -11.22
N PHE A 72 -3.39 -1.19 -11.02
CA PHE A 72 -3.21 0.23 -10.77
C PHE A 72 -3.60 1.07 -11.99
N ARG A 73 -3.22 0.63 -13.21
CA ARG A 73 -3.63 1.27 -14.46
C ARG A 73 -5.14 1.20 -14.68
N ALA A 74 -5.75 0.05 -14.39
CA ALA A 74 -7.21 -0.10 -14.50
C ALA A 74 -7.97 0.88 -13.58
N PHE A 75 -7.51 1.08 -12.34
CA PHE A 75 -8.07 2.10 -11.45
C PHE A 75 -7.83 3.53 -11.96
N GLN A 76 -6.63 3.82 -12.48
CA GLN A 76 -6.35 5.13 -13.06
C GLN A 76 -7.30 5.45 -14.23
N GLN A 77 -7.54 4.48 -15.11
CA GLN A 77 -8.47 4.63 -16.23
C GLN A 77 -9.91 4.83 -15.76
N GLU A 78 -10.35 4.07 -14.75
CA GLU A 78 -11.71 4.15 -14.20
C GLU A 78 -12.00 5.49 -13.53
N PHE A 79 -11.07 6.00 -12.72
CA PHE A 79 -11.23 7.26 -12.00
C PHE A 79 -10.70 8.49 -12.74
N GLY A 80 -10.02 8.30 -13.87
CA GLY A 80 -9.33 9.37 -14.62
C GLY A 80 -8.03 9.85 -13.98
N SER A 81 -7.92 9.82 -12.66
CA SER A 81 -6.69 10.11 -11.92
C SER A 81 -6.69 9.53 -10.51
N ILE A 82 -5.52 9.28 -9.95
CA ILE A 82 -5.35 8.83 -8.58
C ILE A 82 -4.52 9.87 -7.82
N ASP A 83 -5.07 10.43 -6.75
CA ASP A 83 -4.39 11.49 -5.98
C ASP A 83 -3.45 10.93 -4.92
N ARG A 84 -3.76 9.71 -4.40
CA ARG A 84 -2.94 9.05 -3.41
C ARG A 84 -2.93 7.54 -3.60
N ILE A 85 -1.75 6.94 -3.45
CA ILE A 85 -1.60 5.47 -3.41
C ILE A 85 -0.99 5.10 -2.08
N VAL A 86 -1.66 4.20 -1.35
CA VAL A 86 -1.22 3.69 -0.06
C VAL A 86 -0.71 2.26 -0.24
N VAL A 87 0.61 2.11 -0.24
CA VAL A 87 1.30 0.81 -0.26
C VAL A 87 1.27 0.24 1.17
N ASN A 88 0.19 -0.50 1.46
CA ASN A 88 -0.09 -1.02 2.79
C ASN A 88 0.01 -2.55 2.85
N ALA A 89 -0.25 -3.27 1.77
CA ALA A 89 -0.22 -4.73 1.77
C ALA A 89 1.07 -5.29 2.40
N GLY A 90 0.90 -6.25 3.32
CA GLY A 90 1.99 -6.88 4.03
C GLY A 90 1.52 -8.08 4.85
N ILE A 91 2.47 -8.89 5.32
CA ILE A 91 2.23 -10.05 6.18
C ILE A 91 3.22 -10.08 7.36
N GLY A 92 2.78 -10.68 8.47
CA GLY A 92 3.58 -10.87 9.67
C GLY A 92 3.90 -12.34 9.91
N LYS A 93 4.58 -13.03 8.96
CA LYS A 93 4.91 -14.46 9.07
C LYS A 93 6.35 -14.76 9.51
N GLY A 94 7.13 -13.74 9.89
CA GLY A 94 8.51 -13.91 10.31
C GLY A 94 8.69 -14.99 11.37
N GLN A 95 9.82 -15.68 11.32
CA GLN A 95 10.21 -16.72 12.26
C GLN A 95 11.65 -16.48 12.73
N PRO A 96 12.05 -16.95 13.92
CA PRO A 96 13.41 -16.79 14.41
C PRO A 96 14.43 -17.38 13.43
N LEU A 97 15.55 -16.68 13.29
CA LEU A 97 16.66 -17.14 12.44
C LEU A 97 17.25 -18.44 13.00
N GLY A 98 17.69 -19.34 12.11
CA GLY A 98 18.31 -20.61 12.50
C GLY A 98 17.34 -21.71 12.92
N THR A 99 16.00 -21.50 12.81
CA THR A 99 14.99 -22.50 13.22
C THR A 99 14.47 -23.38 12.07
N GLY A 100 15.11 -23.34 10.91
CA GLY A 100 14.66 -24.11 9.73
C GLY A 100 13.41 -23.56 9.05
N LYS A 101 12.94 -22.37 9.42
CA LYS A 101 11.72 -21.75 8.89
C LYS A 101 11.98 -20.71 7.78
N PHE A 102 13.03 -20.91 6.99
CA PHE A 102 13.43 -19.99 5.92
C PHE A 102 12.29 -19.61 4.97
N ASN A 103 11.41 -20.54 4.60
CA ASN A 103 10.30 -20.24 3.70
C ASN A 103 9.34 -19.17 4.25
N ALA A 104 9.07 -19.14 5.56
CA ALA A 104 8.23 -18.11 6.18
C ALA A 104 8.91 -16.74 6.13
N ASN A 105 10.21 -16.68 6.40
CA ASN A 105 11.00 -15.46 6.30
C ASN A 105 11.12 -14.97 4.84
N ARG A 106 11.32 -15.89 3.89
CA ARG A 106 11.33 -15.58 2.46
C ARG A 106 10.00 -14.99 1.99
N GLN A 107 8.86 -15.63 2.34
CA GLN A 107 7.53 -15.08 2.00
C GLN A 107 7.32 -13.68 2.58
N THR A 108 7.82 -13.43 3.80
CA THR A 108 7.77 -12.09 4.41
C THR A 108 8.59 -11.10 3.60
N ALA A 109 9.80 -11.46 3.17
CA ALA A 109 10.64 -10.61 2.35
C ALA A 109 10.01 -10.32 0.98
N GLU A 110 9.51 -11.34 0.31
CA GLU A 110 8.83 -11.20 -0.99
C GLU A 110 7.62 -10.27 -0.90
N THR A 111 6.72 -10.50 0.06
CA THR A 111 5.49 -9.68 0.19
C THR A 111 5.77 -8.28 0.72
N ASN A 112 6.60 -8.16 1.77
CA ASN A 112 6.76 -6.89 2.46
C ASN A 112 7.80 -5.97 1.81
N PHE A 113 8.74 -6.49 1.02
CA PHE A 113 9.77 -5.68 0.40
C PHE A 113 9.71 -5.72 -1.13
N VAL A 114 9.82 -6.88 -1.76
CA VAL A 114 9.86 -6.97 -3.23
C VAL A 114 8.53 -6.51 -3.84
N ALA A 115 7.41 -7.03 -3.32
CA ALA A 115 6.09 -6.60 -3.80
C ALA A 115 5.78 -5.13 -3.43
N ALA A 116 6.30 -4.61 -2.32
CA ALA A 116 6.16 -3.19 -2.00
C ALA A 116 6.95 -2.31 -2.98
N LEU A 117 8.17 -2.72 -3.37
CA LEU A 117 8.94 -2.04 -4.41
C LEU A 117 8.16 -1.99 -5.73
N ALA A 118 7.59 -3.10 -6.20
CA ALA A 118 6.78 -3.13 -7.41
C ALA A 118 5.55 -2.20 -7.33
N GLN A 119 4.89 -2.14 -6.15
CA GLN A 119 3.77 -1.20 -5.94
C GLN A 119 4.24 0.26 -5.98
N MET A 120 5.42 0.57 -5.44
CA MET A 120 6.00 1.93 -5.49
C MET A 120 6.35 2.32 -6.92
N GLU A 121 6.93 1.39 -7.72
CA GLU A 121 7.20 1.61 -9.15
C GLU A 121 5.91 1.91 -9.91
N ALA A 122 4.89 1.05 -9.81
CA ALA A 122 3.61 1.26 -10.48
C ALA A 122 2.93 2.59 -10.07
N ALA A 123 3.01 2.94 -8.79
CA ALA A 123 2.49 4.22 -8.29
C ALA A 123 3.24 5.41 -8.87
N MET A 124 4.56 5.34 -8.95
CA MET A 124 5.38 6.44 -9.46
C MET A 124 5.28 6.60 -10.97
N GLU A 125 5.05 5.53 -11.74
CA GLU A 125 4.72 5.65 -13.16
C GLU A 125 3.46 6.53 -13.34
N ILE A 126 2.37 6.20 -12.63
CA ILE A 126 1.12 6.96 -12.66
C ILE A 126 1.34 8.42 -12.26
N PHE A 127 2.04 8.66 -11.15
CA PHE A 127 2.24 10.01 -10.63
C PHE A 127 3.16 10.87 -11.48
N ARG A 128 4.17 10.29 -12.11
CA ARG A 128 5.03 11.00 -13.08
C ARG A 128 4.24 11.41 -14.32
N GLU A 129 3.39 10.51 -14.83
CA GLU A 129 2.51 10.75 -15.97
C GLU A 129 1.47 11.85 -15.69
N GLN A 130 0.84 11.81 -14.50
CA GLN A 130 -0.12 12.82 -14.04
C GLN A 130 0.54 14.15 -13.65
N ASN A 131 1.87 14.17 -13.45
CA ASN A 131 2.63 15.27 -12.86
C ASN A 131 2.05 15.70 -11.48
N ARG A 132 1.44 14.78 -10.75
CA ARG A 132 0.92 14.98 -9.38
C ARG A 132 0.64 13.64 -8.73
N GLY A 133 0.83 13.55 -7.43
CA GLY A 133 0.45 12.37 -6.64
C GLY A 133 1.11 12.34 -5.27
N HIS A 134 0.55 11.51 -4.41
CA HIS A 134 1.07 11.31 -3.07
C HIS A 134 1.21 9.82 -2.76
N LEU A 135 2.45 9.33 -2.80
CA LEU A 135 2.78 7.99 -2.36
C LEU A 135 2.83 7.92 -0.83
N VAL A 136 2.09 6.99 -0.25
CA VAL A 136 2.15 6.69 1.19
C VAL A 136 2.59 5.24 1.36
N THR A 137 3.67 5.00 2.09
CA THR A 137 4.14 3.66 2.42
C THR A 137 3.89 3.36 3.90
N VAL A 138 3.27 2.23 4.18
CA VAL A 138 3.07 1.77 5.55
C VAL A 138 4.24 0.89 5.94
N SER A 139 5.12 1.40 6.81
CA SER A 139 6.22 0.68 7.43
C SER A 139 5.80 0.20 8.83
N SER A 140 6.65 0.30 9.85
CA SER A 140 6.38 -0.08 11.24
C SER A 140 7.38 0.59 12.17
N VAL A 141 7.04 0.72 13.45
CA VAL A 141 8.00 1.10 14.50
C VAL A 141 9.19 0.13 14.57
N THR A 142 9.02 -1.12 14.10
CA THR A 142 10.12 -2.10 14.01
C THR A 142 11.19 -1.70 12.99
N ALA A 143 10.92 -0.75 12.10
CA ALA A 143 11.92 -0.17 11.22
C ALA A 143 12.88 0.80 11.92
N VAL A 144 12.53 1.26 13.12
CA VAL A 144 13.32 2.26 13.87
C VAL A 144 14.17 1.57 14.93
N ARG A 145 13.69 0.44 15.47
CA ARG A 145 14.44 -0.34 16.46
C ARG A 145 14.09 -1.83 16.38
N GLY A 146 15.06 -2.69 16.71
CA GLY A 146 14.79 -4.12 16.90
C GLY A 146 13.80 -4.36 18.02
N MET A 147 12.94 -5.38 17.86
CA MET A 147 11.98 -5.80 18.86
C MET A 147 12.15 -7.30 19.13
N PRO A 148 11.93 -7.77 20.38
CA PRO A 148 12.01 -9.19 20.70
C PRO A 148 10.90 -9.99 19.98
N GLY A 149 11.21 -11.25 19.66
CA GLY A 149 10.27 -12.18 19.05
C GLY A 149 10.58 -12.48 17.58
N ASN A 150 9.59 -13.02 16.86
CA ASN A 150 9.74 -13.51 15.48
C ASN A 150 9.66 -12.38 14.43
N VAL A 151 10.34 -11.27 14.66
CA VAL A 151 10.15 -10.04 13.86
C VAL A 151 11.34 -9.69 12.97
N ASP A 152 12.46 -10.44 13.03
CA ASP A 152 13.69 -10.07 12.34
C ASP A 152 13.50 -9.84 10.83
N ALA A 153 12.94 -10.81 10.12
CA ALA A 153 12.66 -10.67 8.69
C ALA A 153 11.64 -9.56 8.42
N ASN A 154 10.61 -9.43 9.27
CA ASN A 154 9.64 -8.35 9.15
C ASN A 154 10.29 -6.99 9.39
N ALA A 155 11.08 -6.82 10.46
CA ALA A 155 11.77 -5.57 10.75
C ALA A 155 12.70 -5.17 9.60
N ALA A 156 13.51 -6.10 9.07
CA ALA A 156 14.40 -5.85 7.95
C ALA A 156 13.64 -5.35 6.70
N THR A 157 12.48 -5.95 6.39
CA THR A 157 11.65 -5.51 5.26
C THR A 157 11.04 -4.13 5.48
N GLN A 158 10.65 -3.79 6.71
CA GLN A 158 10.10 -2.48 7.05
C GLN A 158 11.18 -1.38 7.00
N VAL A 159 12.41 -1.69 7.44
CA VAL A 159 13.58 -0.79 7.23
C VAL A 159 13.81 -0.56 5.74
N GLY A 160 13.79 -1.62 4.92
CA GLY A 160 13.94 -1.52 3.47
C GLY A 160 12.89 -0.60 2.82
N ARG A 161 11.62 -0.77 3.19
CA ARG A 161 10.52 0.11 2.70
C ARG A 161 10.75 1.58 3.09
N ALA A 162 11.13 1.83 4.34
CA ALA A 162 11.41 3.17 4.82
C ALA A 162 12.60 3.80 4.06
N ALA A 163 13.66 3.04 3.81
CA ALA A 163 14.84 3.49 3.07
C ALA A 163 14.50 3.83 1.60
N LEU A 164 13.70 2.99 0.91
CA LEU A 164 13.20 3.27 -0.44
C LEU A 164 12.41 4.58 -0.47
N SER A 165 11.48 4.76 0.46
CA SER A 165 10.66 5.97 0.55
C SER A 165 11.51 7.22 0.82
N ALA A 166 12.51 7.12 1.69
CA ALA A 166 13.42 8.22 2.00
C ALA A 166 14.27 8.59 0.78
N GLY A 167 14.82 7.59 0.07
CA GLY A 167 15.57 7.81 -1.18
C GLY A 167 14.72 8.50 -2.25
N LEU A 168 13.51 8.01 -2.49
CA LEU A 168 12.57 8.60 -3.42
C LEU A 168 12.19 10.04 -3.04
N HIS A 169 11.98 10.33 -1.74
CA HIS A 169 11.72 11.69 -1.28
C HIS A 169 12.85 12.67 -1.67
N VAL A 170 14.11 12.25 -1.46
CA VAL A 170 15.28 13.08 -1.83
C VAL A 170 15.36 13.28 -3.33
N GLU A 171 15.11 12.22 -4.12
CA GLU A 171 15.09 12.28 -5.58
C GLU A 171 14.05 13.28 -6.10
N LEU A 172 12.80 13.16 -5.62
CA LEU A 172 11.71 14.04 -6.01
C LEU A 172 11.98 15.50 -5.62
N LYS A 173 12.56 15.73 -4.45
CA LYS A 173 12.96 17.06 -4.00
C LYS A 173 14.04 17.67 -4.89
N LYS A 174 15.08 16.91 -5.24
CA LYS A 174 16.13 17.35 -6.17
C LYS A 174 15.58 17.69 -7.55
N ALA A 175 14.65 16.85 -8.05
CA ALA A 175 13.98 17.05 -9.33
C ALA A 175 12.92 18.17 -9.30
N LYS A 176 12.68 18.83 -8.17
CA LYS A 176 11.58 19.80 -7.95
C LYS A 176 10.22 19.26 -8.39
N SER A 177 10.02 17.97 -8.21
CA SER A 177 8.77 17.27 -8.57
C SER A 177 7.62 17.73 -7.67
N PRO A 178 6.38 17.88 -8.18
CA PRO A 178 5.20 18.14 -7.36
C PRO A 178 4.72 16.91 -6.59
N ASN A 179 5.27 15.73 -6.89
CA ASN A 179 4.91 14.48 -6.24
C ASN A 179 5.42 14.43 -4.78
N LYS A 180 4.66 13.77 -3.92
CA LYS A 180 4.96 13.66 -2.49
C LYS A 180 5.14 12.21 -2.07
N VAL A 181 5.98 12.00 -1.06
CA VAL A 181 6.17 10.69 -0.40
C VAL A 181 6.05 10.86 1.11
N THR A 182 5.31 9.95 1.75
CA THR A 182 5.18 9.86 3.21
C THR A 182 5.36 8.41 3.65
N THR A 183 6.11 8.20 4.73
CA THR A 183 6.20 6.90 5.39
C THR A 183 5.47 6.94 6.73
N LEU A 184 4.62 5.94 6.97
CA LEU A 184 3.92 5.76 8.24
C LEU A 184 4.62 4.66 9.05
N TYR A 185 4.71 4.86 10.35
CA TYR A 185 5.33 3.92 11.29
C TYR A 185 4.32 3.54 12.39
N PRO A 186 3.29 2.75 12.05
CA PRO A 186 2.35 2.28 13.07
C PRO A 186 3.04 1.39 14.11
N GLY A 187 2.54 1.46 15.35
CA GLY A 187 2.96 0.67 16.51
C GLY A 187 2.13 -0.60 16.71
#